data_14257e0943ec1b08a42caa088baeab70
#
_entry.id   14257e0943ec1b08a42caa088baeab70
#
_cell.length_a   1.000
_cell.length_b   1.000
_cell.length_c   1.000
_cell.angle_alpha   90.00
_cell.angle_beta   90.00
_cell.angle_gamma   90.00
#
_symmetry.space_group_name_H-M   'P 1'
#
loop_
_entity.id
_entity.type
_entity.pdbx_description
1 polymer ?
#
loop_
_entity_poly.entity_id
_entity_poly.type
_entity_poly.pdbx_seq_one_letter_code
_entity_poly.pdbx_strand_id
1 'polypeptide(L)'
;MEFRMTMTEPRITANQLSGRATGAIFFSGFGALWIVLALYMREILTVDRILSVVAVLAALLLSAFWLIRQSRRFSRLPENKAMSRAFNRINGAQWIAVFVVCFAFGRLHLEAYMLSAITAIVGVHMFPLAKLFRYPQHNLTGAALVAWASASVLFVPVEHLQGTTAIGTGILLWVSAALTLALAAKLAMQPAAAQPTGQNSLCN
;
A
#
# COMPACT_ATOMS: atom_id res chain seq x y z
N MET A 1 6.51 9.71 -46.18
CA MET A 1 7.08 8.72 -45.24
C MET A 1 6.44 8.92 -43.87
N GLU A 2 5.28 8.28 -43.64
CA GLU A 2 4.57 8.40 -42.37
C GLU A 2 5.16 7.44 -41.34
N PHE A 3 5.81 8.02 -40.34
CA PHE A 3 6.35 7.26 -39.23
C PHE A 3 5.18 6.94 -38.29
N ARG A 4 4.46 5.84 -38.54
CA ARG A 4 3.45 5.32 -37.62
C ARG A 4 4.15 4.85 -36.35
N MET A 5 4.23 5.74 -35.34
CA MET A 5 4.55 5.32 -33.97
C MET A 5 3.44 4.38 -33.50
N THR A 6 3.66 3.08 -33.61
CA THR A 6 2.85 2.10 -32.90
C THR A 6 3.13 2.29 -31.41
N MET A 7 2.22 3.00 -30.73
CA MET A 7 2.21 3.02 -29.27
C MET A 7 1.90 1.60 -28.80
N THR A 8 2.95 0.85 -28.51
CA THR A 8 2.84 -0.43 -27.81
C THR A 8 2.33 -0.11 -26.41
N GLU A 9 1.09 -0.48 -26.12
CA GLU A 9 0.54 -0.39 -24.76
C GLU A 9 1.52 -1.03 -23.76
N PRO A 10 1.77 -0.37 -22.61
CA PRO A 10 2.75 -0.84 -21.65
C PRO A 10 2.29 -2.18 -21.07
N ARG A 11 2.93 -3.28 -21.51
CA ARG A 11 2.66 -4.63 -21.00
C ARG A 11 3.01 -4.68 -19.52
N ILE A 12 2.05 -5.10 -18.70
CA ILE A 12 2.32 -5.35 -17.28
C ILE A 12 3.36 -6.47 -17.14
N THR A 13 4.35 -6.27 -16.27
CA THR A 13 5.40 -7.24 -16.00
C THR A 13 5.11 -8.05 -14.74
N ALA A 14 5.73 -9.24 -14.61
CA ALA A 14 5.65 -10.05 -13.40
C ALA A 14 6.10 -9.24 -12.16
N ASN A 15 7.15 -8.44 -12.29
CA ASN A 15 7.68 -7.62 -11.20
C ASN A 15 6.70 -6.54 -10.76
N GLN A 16 5.98 -5.91 -11.68
CA GLN A 16 4.96 -4.92 -11.34
C GLN A 16 3.76 -5.57 -10.64
N LEU A 17 3.29 -6.72 -11.13
CA LEU A 17 2.16 -7.42 -10.55
C LEU A 17 2.50 -7.97 -9.15
N SER A 18 3.64 -8.64 -9.00
CA SER A 18 4.10 -9.14 -7.70
C SER A 18 4.40 -8.01 -6.72
N GLY A 19 5.00 -6.90 -7.18
CA GLY A 19 5.27 -5.74 -6.35
C GLY A 19 3.99 -5.11 -5.78
N ARG A 20 2.94 -4.97 -6.60
CA ARG A 20 1.62 -4.50 -6.14
C ARG A 20 1.00 -5.45 -5.12
N ALA A 21 1.05 -6.76 -5.38
CA ALA A 21 0.54 -7.76 -4.44
C ALA A 21 1.32 -7.76 -3.12
N THR A 22 2.65 -7.63 -3.15
CA THR A 22 3.48 -7.50 -1.95
C THR A 22 3.14 -6.22 -1.17
N GLY A 23 2.97 -5.08 -1.84
CA GLY A 23 2.51 -3.84 -1.21
C GLY A 23 1.15 -4.00 -0.52
N ALA A 24 0.21 -4.71 -1.16
CA ALA A 24 -1.09 -5.01 -0.57
C ALA A 24 -0.98 -5.91 0.67
N ILE A 25 -0.05 -6.87 0.72
CA ILE A 25 0.22 -7.69 1.91
C ILE A 25 0.64 -6.79 3.09
N PHE A 26 1.55 -5.85 2.87
CA PHE A 26 1.95 -4.89 3.90
C PHE A 26 0.78 -4.03 4.37
N PHE A 27 0.00 -3.45 3.47
CA PHE A 27 -1.18 -2.65 3.83
C PHE A 27 -2.22 -3.48 4.59
N SER A 28 -2.41 -4.75 4.23
CA SER A 28 -3.34 -5.65 4.92
C SER A 28 -2.89 -5.95 6.35
N GLY A 29 -1.62 -6.29 6.53
CA GLY A 29 -1.04 -6.58 7.84
C GLY A 29 -1.02 -5.36 8.77
N PHE A 30 -0.53 -4.22 8.27
CA PHE A 30 -0.54 -2.98 9.05
C PHE A 30 -1.96 -2.49 9.32
N GLY A 31 -2.89 -2.59 8.36
CA GLY A 31 -4.28 -2.25 8.57
C GLY A 31 -4.92 -3.07 9.70
N ALA A 32 -4.67 -4.38 9.73
CA ALA A 32 -5.13 -5.25 10.82
C ALA A 32 -4.53 -4.83 12.17
N LEU A 33 -3.22 -4.54 12.21
CA LEU A 33 -2.55 -4.08 13.42
C LEU A 33 -3.19 -2.79 13.97
N TRP A 34 -3.44 -1.81 13.11
CA TRP A 34 -4.08 -0.55 13.49
C TRP A 34 -5.50 -0.76 14.00
N ILE A 35 -6.28 -1.64 13.38
CA ILE A 35 -7.66 -1.94 13.84
C ILE A 35 -7.63 -2.65 15.18
N VAL A 36 -6.77 -3.64 15.38
CA VAL A 36 -6.63 -4.32 16.68
C VAL A 36 -6.21 -3.33 17.76
N LEU A 37 -5.25 -2.44 17.47
CA LEU A 37 -4.83 -1.39 18.39
C LEU A 37 -5.99 -0.45 18.75
N ALA A 38 -6.82 -0.07 17.79
CA ALA A 38 -8.01 0.75 18.01
C ALA A 38 -9.05 0.06 18.90
N LEU A 39 -9.29 -1.24 18.66
CA LEU A 39 -10.21 -2.05 19.46
C LEU A 39 -9.72 -2.18 20.90
N TYR A 40 -8.41 -2.35 21.08
CA TYR A 40 -7.79 -2.39 22.40
C TYR A 40 -7.93 -1.05 23.14
N MET A 41 -7.57 0.06 22.50
CA MET A 41 -7.64 1.41 23.10
C MET A 41 -9.07 1.86 23.45
N ARG A 42 -10.06 1.29 22.78
CA ARG A 42 -11.48 1.56 23.06
C ARG A 42 -12.10 0.57 24.06
N GLU A 43 -11.31 -0.34 24.60
CA GLU A 43 -11.75 -1.40 25.51
C GLU A 43 -12.90 -2.26 24.97
N ILE A 44 -12.97 -2.39 23.65
CA ILE A 44 -14.00 -3.15 22.95
C ILE A 44 -13.43 -4.37 22.21
N LEU A 45 -12.26 -4.84 22.64
CA LEU A 45 -11.60 -6.00 22.05
C LEU A 45 -12.34 -7.28 22.50
N THR A 46 -13.13 -7.85 21.57
CA THR A 46 -13.87 -9.10 21.77
C THR A 46 -13.41 -10.17 20.77
N VAL A 47 -13.65 -11.44 21.06
CA VAL A 47 -13.28 -12.56 20.18
C VAL A 47 -13.92 -12.39 18.81
N ASP A 48 -15.19 -12.03 18.73
CA ASP A 48 -15.92 -11.86 17.46
C ASP A 48 -15.30 -10.77 16.58
N ARG A 49 -14.84 -9.66 17.19
CA ARG A 49 -14.15 -8.58 16.48
C ARG A 49 -12.78 -9.01 15.99
N ILE A 50 -12.03 -9.73 16.82
CA ILE A 50 -10.75 -10.30 16.41
C ILE A 50 -10.96 -11.27 15.22
N LEU A 51 -11.93 -12.16 15.30
CA LEU A 51 -12.26 -13.09 14.22
C LEU A 51 -12.63 -12.34 12.93
N SER A 52 -13.39 -11.24 13.04
CA SER A 52 -13.74 -10.39 11.88
C SER A 52 -12.49 -9.76 11.26
N VAL A 53 -11.56 -9.23 12.07
CA VAL A 53 -10.29 -8.67 11.60
C VAL A 53 -9.46 -9.76 10.90
N VAL A 54 -9.36 -10.95 11.50
CA VAL A 54 -8.62 -12.08 10.93
C VAL A 54 -9.27 -12.55 9.61
N ALA A 55 -10.59 -12.60 9.53
CA ALA A 55 -11.29 -13.00 8.30
C ALA A 55 -11.01 -12.03 7.14
N VAL A 56 -11.08 -10.71 7.37
CA VAL A 56 -10.77 -9.71 6.35
C VAL A 56 -9.30 -9.77 5.97
N LEU A 57 -8.40 -9.87 6.93
CA LEU A 57 -6.95 -10.03 6.68
C LEU A 57 -6.69 -11.27 5.83
N ALA A 58 -7.28 -12.41 6.18
CA ALA A 58 -7.11 -13.66 5.43
C ALA A 58 -7.61 -13.51 3.98
N ALA A 59 -8.77 -12.89 3.76
CA ALA A 59 -9.29 -12.64 2.41
C ALA A 59 -8.35 -11.78 1.56
N LEU A 60 -7.79 -10.71 2.13
CA LEU A 60 -6.84 -9.84 1.46
C LEU A 60 -5.51 -10.58 1.15
N LEU A 61 -4.99 -11.34 2.10
CA LEU A 61 -3.77 -12.12 1.92
C LEU A 61 -3.94 -13.22 0.86
N LEU A 62 -5.05 -13.96 0.88
CA LEU A 62 -5.35 -14.99 -0.12
C LEU A 62 -5.44 -14.36 -1.52
N SER A 63 -6.08 -13.20 -1.65
CA SER A 63 -6.15 -12.45 -2.90
C SER A 63 -4.77 -12.01 -3.39
N ALA A 64 -3.91 -11.54 -2.48
CA ALA A 64 -2.54 -11.14 -2.80
C ALA A 64 -1.69 -12.35 -3.23
N PHE A 65 -1.76 -13.47 -2.52
CA PHE A 65 -1.06 -14.71 -2.88
C PHE A 65 -1.52 -15.25 -4.23
N TRP A 66 -2.83 -15.19 -4.51
CA TRP A 66 -3.35 -15.57 -5.83
C TRP A 66 -2.71 -14.71 -6.94
N LEU A 67 -2.63 -13.38 -6.75
CA LEU A 67 -1.97 -12.48 -7.71
C LEU A 67 -0.48 -12.76 -7.87
N ILE A 68 0.25 -13.05 -6.78
CA ILE A 68 1.66 -13.46 -6.86
C ILE A 68 1.79 -14.75 -7.67
N ARG A 69 0.87 -15.69 -7.49
CA ARG A 69 0.86 -16.93 -8.28
C ARG A 69 0.58 -16.67 -9.76
N GLN A 70 -0.36 -15.76 -10.05
CA GLN A 70 -0.65 -15.34 -11.44
C GLN A 70 0.54 -14.59 -12.06
N SER A 71 1.31 -13.81 -11.30
CA SER A 71 2.46 -13.06 -11.83
C SER A 71 3.52 -13.96 -12.46
N ARG A 72 3.58 -15.24 -12.07
CA ARG A 72 4.52 -16.23 -12.67
C ARG A 72 4.27 -16.51 -14.14
N ARG A 73 3.09 -16.12 -14.68
CA ARG A 73 2.73 -16.27 -16.10
C ARG A 73 3.28 -15.14 -16.98
N PHE A 74 3.83 -14.08 -16.36
CA PHE A 74 4.35 -12.91 -17.05
C PHE A 74 5.88 -12.94 -17.07
N SER A 75 6.47 -12.24 -18.04
CA SER A 75 7.93 -12.10 -18.13
C SER A 75 8.50 -11.37 -16.92
N ARG A 76 9.60 -11.89 -16.37
CA ARG A 76 10.33 -11.26 -15.28
C ARG A 76 11.43 -10.37 -15.85
N LEU A 77 11.48 -9.13 -15.35
CA LEU A 77 12.61 -8.25 -15.58
C LEU A 77 13.67 -8.48 -14.50
N PRO A 78 14.96 -8.28 -14.81
CA PRO A 78 16.02 -8.34 -13.83
C PRO A 78 15.78 -7.32 -12.70
N GLU A 79 16.22 -7.67 -11.49
CA GLU A 79 16.05 -6.82 -10.33
C GLU A 79 16.84 -5.51 -10.47
N ASN A 80 16.17 -4.40 -10.24
CA ASN A 80 16.81 -3.09 -10.26
C ASN A 80 17.37 -2.75 -8.86
N LYS A 81 18.66 -3.00 -8.66
CA LYS A 81 19.37 -2.72 -7.39
C LYS A 81 19.30 -1.24 -6.97
N ALA A 82 19.18 -0.30 -7.92
CA ALA A 82 19.03 1.11 -7.61
C ALA A 82 17.66 1.40 -7.00
N MET A 83 16.59 0.78 -7.52
CA MET A 83 15.23 0.87 -6.99
C MET A 83 15.16 0.28 -5.58
N SER A 84 15.76 -0.88 -5.33
CA SER A 84 15.82 -1.50 -4.01
C SER A 84 16.53 -0.62 -2.98
N ARG A 85 17.67 -0.02 -3.35
CA ARG A 85 18.38 0.94 -2.48
C ARG A 85 17.56 2.20 -2.19
N ALA A 86 16.87 2.75 -3.19
CA ALA A 86 16.01 3.91 -3.01
C ALA A 86 14.84 3.58 -2.07
N PHE A 87 14.18 2.42 -2.24
CA PHE A 87 13.14 1.93 -1.36
C PHE A 87 13.62 1.81 0.10
N ASN A 88 14.79 1.20 0.32
CA ASN A 88 15.34 1.04 1.67
C ASN A 88 15.66 2.39 2.34
N ARG A 89 16.14 3.39 1.58
CA ARG A 89 16.37 4.75 2.10
C ARG A 89 15.07 5.43 2.51
N ILE A 90 14.04 5.36 1.66
CA ILE A 90 12.72 5.94 1.93
C ILE A 90 12.12 5.29 3.16
N ASN A 91 12.17 3.96 3.25
CA ASN A 91 11.66 3.20 4.39
C ASN A 91 12.44 3.49 5.68
N GLY A 92 13.78 3.56 5.59
CA GLY A 92 14.63 3.94 6.72
C GLY A 92 14.31 5.33 7.25
N ALA A 93 14.12 6.32 6.37
CA ALA A 93 13.74 7.67 6.75
C ALA A 93 12.37 7.70 7.49
N GLN A 94 11.40 6.89 7.05
CA GLN A 94 10.11 6.74 7.75
C GLN A 94 10.29 6.23 9.17
N TRP A 95 11.07 5.16 9.35
CA TRP A 95 11.30 4.60 10.69
C TRP A 95 12.02 5.60 11.61
N ILE A 96 13.02 6.31 11.10
CA ILE A 96 13.69 7.37 11.85
C ILE A 96 12.67 8.45 12.27
N ALA A 97 11.83 8.91 11.35
CA ALA A 97 10.80 9.90 11.66
C ALA A 97 9.81 9.41 12.74
N VAL A 98 9.37 8.14 12.64
CA VAL A 98 8.49 7.53 13.66
C VAL A 98 9.18 7.49 15.03
N PHE A 99 10.44 7.03 15.10
CA PHE A 99 11.19 7.00 16.38
C PHE A 99 11.37 8.39 16.96
N VAL A 100 11.73 9.38 16.14
CA VAL A 100 11.90 10.77 16.58
C VAL A 100 10.59 11.33 17.14
N VAL A 101 9.46 11.10 16.47
CA VAL A 101 8.15 11.56 16.95
C VAL A 101 7.73 10.83 18.22
N CYS A 102 7.90 9.52 18.30
CA CYS A 102 7.57 8.78 19.51
C CYS A 102 8.40 9.29 20.72
N PHE A 103 9.70 9.51 20.52
CA PHE A 103 10.56 10.05 21.57
C PHE A 103 10.19 11.48 21.96
N ALA A 104 9.98 12.37 20.99
CA ALA A 104 9.63 13.76 21.25
C ALA A 104 8.29 13.90 21.94
N PHE A 105 7.27 13.17 21.46
CA PHE A 105 5.91 13.24 22.01
C PHE A 105 5.84 12.64 23.43
N GLY A 106 6.59 11.56 23.68
CA GLY A 106 6.70 11.03 25.04
C GLY A 106 7.41 11.99 26.00
N ARG A 107 8.42 12.76 25.53
CA ARG A 107 9.10 13.77 26.36
C ARG A 107 8.27 15.03 26.61
N LEU A 108 7.40 15.38 25.65
CA LEU A 108 6.57 16.58 25.71
C LEU A 108 5.17 16.30 26.30
N HIS A 109 4.90 15.08 26.77
CA HIS A 109 3.58 14.64 27.24
C HIS A 109 2.45 14.87 26.22
N LEU A 110 2.77 14.60 24.95
CA LEU A 110 1.85 14.71 23.81
C LEU A 110 1.41 13.34 23.27
N GLU A 111 1.40 12.31 24.12
CA GLU A 111 1.11 10.92 23.74
C GLU A 111 -0.26 10.79 23.05
N ALA A 112 -1.24 11.62 23.43
CA ALA A 112 -2.56 11.62 22.82
C ALA A 112 -2.53 11.88 21.29
N TYR A 113 -1.54 12.60 20.79
CA TYR A 113 -1.38 12.95 19.36
C TYR A 113 -0.44 12.00 18.61
N MET A 114 0.19 11.06 19.30
CA MET A 114 1.24 10.19 18.76
C MET A 114 0.77 9.40 17.53
N LEU A 115 -0.40 8.76 17.62
CA LEU A 115 -0.92 7.95 16.50
C LEU A 115 -1.30 8.80 15.28
N SER A 116 -1.80 10.02 15.51
CA SER A 116 -2.08 10.96 14.41
C SER A 116 -0.79 11.39 13.71
N ALA A 117 0.27 11.67 14.47
CA ALA A 117 1.57 12.01 13.90
C ALA A 117 2.18 10.82 13.12
N ILE A 118 2.12 9.61 13.66
CA ILE A 118 2.57 8.40 12.94
C ILE A 118 1.77 8.19 11.66
N THR A 119 0.43 8.35 11.71
CA THR A 119 -0.43 8.26 10.51
C THR A 119 -0.04 9.29 9.45
N ALA A 120 0.25 10.53 9.85
CA ALA A 120 0.72 11.57 8.94
C ALA A 120 2.08 11.21 8.31
N ILE A 121 3.04 10.71 9.10
CA ILE A 121 4.35 10.24 8.60
C ILE A 121 4.17 9.13 7.57
N VAL A 122 3.32 8.13 7.85
CA VAL A 122 3.02 7.05 6.92
C VAL A 122 2.38 7.61 5.64
N GLY A 123 1.47 8.57 5.76
CA GLY A 123 0.87 9.25 4.62
C GLY A 123 1.88 9.98 3.75
N VAL A 124 2.76 10.79 4.36
CA VAL A 124 3.82 11.53 3.65
C VAL A 124 4.81 10.59 2.96
N HIS A 125 5.16 9.48 3.60
CA HIS A 125 6.04 8.47 3.04
C HIS A 125 5.48 7.82 1.75
N MET A 126 4.16 7.79 1.55
CA MET A 126 3.57 7.24 0.33
C MET A 126 3.91 8.05 -0.94
N PHE A 127 4.14 9.37 -0.84
CA PHE A 127 4.44 10.20 -2.01
C PHE A 127 5.78 9.83 -2.70
N PRO A 128 6.92 9.70 -2.00
CA PRO A 128 8.14 9.24 -2.64
C PRO A 128 8.02 7.80 -3.16
N LEU A 129 7.25 6.92 -2.51
CA LEU A 129 6.98 5.57 -3.03
C LEU A 129 6.16 5.60 -4.32
N ALA A 130 5.17 6.50 -4.44
CA ALA A 130 4.39 6.68 -5.66
C ALA A 130 5.28 7.04 -6.86
N LYS A 131 6.26 7.92 -6.66
CA LYS A 131 7.25 8.30 -7.68
C LYS A 131 8.18 7.13 -8.00
N LEU A 132 8.70 6.44 -6.98
CA LEU A 132 9.64 5.32 -7.14
C LEU A 132 9.03 4.17 -7.94
N PHE A 133 7.81 3.78 -7.61
CA PHE A 133 7.12 2.65 -8.25
C PHE A 133 6.28 3.07 -9.46
N ARG A 134 6.21 4.37 -9.79
CA ARG A 134 5.32 4.93 -10.82
C ARG A 134 3.88 4.46 -10.63
N TYR A 135 3.42 4.49 -9.39
CA TYR A 135 2.10 4.00 -9.01
C TYR A 135 1.30 5.11 -8.31
N PRO A 136 0.50 5.88 -9.07
CA PRO A 136 -0.17 7.09 -8.57
C PRO A 136 -1.17 6.83 -7.43
N GLN A 137 -1.66 5.60 -7.29
CA GLN A 137 -2.58 5.22 -6.20
C GLN A 137 -1.95 5.42 -4.82
N HIS A 138 -0.62 5.30 -4.67
CA HIS A 138 0.05 5.63 -3.41
C HIS A 138 -0.09 7.10 -3.03
N ASN A 139 -0.19 8.03 -4.01
CA ASN A 139 -0.47 9.43 -3.71
C ASN A 139 -1.86 9.60 -3.10
N LEU A 140 -2.87 8.90 -3.61
CA LEU A 140 -4.23 8.94 -3.07
C LEU A 140 -4.25 8.38 -1.64
N THR A 141 -3.62 7.24 -1.42
CA THR A 141 -3.49 6.65 -0.08
C THR A 141 -2.77 7.60 0.88
N GLY A 142 -1.65 8.19 0.44
CA GLY A 142 -0.89 9.15 1.24
C GLY A 142 -1.70 10.39 1.59
N ALA A 143 -2.37 10.99 0.62
CA ALA A 143 -3.24 12.15 0.84
C ALA A 143 -4.40 11.82 1.80
N ALA A 144 -5.04 10.67 1.63
CA ALA A 144 -6.13 10.23 2.51
C ALA A 144 -5.64 10.02 3.96
N LEU A 145 -4.47 9.43 4.17
CA LEU A 145 -3.89 9.26 5.51
C LEU A 145 -3.54 10.60 6.17
N VAL A 146 -2.91 11.53 5.43
CA VAL A 146 -2.59 12.86 5.95
C VAL A 146 -3.86 13.63 6.28
N ALA A 147 -4.85 13.62 5.38
CA ALA A 147 -6.14 14.27 5.63
C ALA A 147 -6.86 13.68 6.83
N TRP A 148 -6.85 12.35 6.98
CA TRP A 148 -7.43 11.66 8.14
C TRP A 148 -6.73 12.02 9.44
N ALA A 149 -5.39 12.01 9.47
CA ALA A 149 -4.61 12.40 10.62
C ALA A 149 -4.93 13.85 11.05
N SER A 150 -4.98 14.78 10.10
CA SER A 150 -5.32 16.18 10.36
C SER A 150 -6.76 16.34 10.83
N ALA A 151 -7.71 15.69 10.17
CA ALA A 151 -9.13 15.74 10.55
C ALA A 151 -9.34 15.15 11.97
N SER A 152 -8.66 14.07 12.31
CA SER A 152 -8.74 13.48 13.64
C SER A 152 -8.29 14.47 14.72
N VAL A 153 -7.16 15.16 14.50
CA VAL A 153 -6.65 16.16 15.46
C VAL A 153 -7.59 17.36 15.60
N LEU A 154 -8.25 17.78 14.52
CA LEU A 154 -9.08 18.98 14.49
C LEU A 154 -10.50 18.74 15.04
N PHE A 155 -11.06 17.55 14.85
CA PHE A 155 -12.48 17.31 15.08
C PHE A 155 -12.78 16.25 16.15
N VAL A 156 -11.78 15.47 16.59
CA VAL A 156 -12.00 14.41 17.58
C VAL A 156 -11.53 14.86 18.96
N PRO A 157 -12.36 14.72 20.02
CA PRO A 157 -11.94 14.96 21.39
C PRO A 157 -10.71 14.14 21.78
N VAL A 158 -9.83 14.73 22.61
CA VAL A 158 -8.51 14.15 22.92
C VAL A 158 -8.62 12.75 23.53
N GLU A 159 -9.62 12.50 24.36
CA GLU A 159 -9.90 11.20 25.01
C GLU A 159 -10.23 10.08 24.02
N HIS A 160 -10.72 10.42 22.84
CA HIS A 160 -11.06 9.46 21.77
C HIS A 160 -10.10 9.48 20.59
N LEU A 161 -9.14 10.41 20.58
CA LEU A 161 -8.31 10.72 19.44
C LEU A 161 -7.51 9.51 18.95
N GLN A 162 -6.81 8.83 19.84
CA GLN A 162 -5.94 7.70 19.46
C GLN A 162 -6.75 6.55 18.86
N GLY A 163 -7.82 6.11 19.53
CA GLY A 163 -8.66 5.02 19.04
C GLY A 163 -9.35 5.34 17.71
N THR A 164 -9.79 6.60 17.52
CA THR A 164 -10.43 7.06 16.28
C THR A 164 -9.41 7.15 15.14
N THR A 165 -8.24 7.73 15.42
CA THR A 165 -7.16 7.78 14.42
C THR A 165 -6.74 6.37 13.98
N ALA A 166 -6.57 5.47 14.94
CA ALA A 166 -6.13 4.11 14.65
C ALA A 166 -7.14 3.35 13.79
N ILE A 167 -8.43 3.39 14.09
CA ILE A 167 -9.43 2.65 13.31
C ILE A 167 -9.53 3.19 11.88
N GLY A 168 -9.56 4.50 11.69
CA GLY A 168 -9.61 5.09 10.35
C GLY A 168 -8.35 4.83 9.53
N THR A 169 -7.17 4.88 10.16
CA THR A 169 -5.91 4.49 9.52
C THR A 169 -5.95 3.04 9.04
N GLY A 170 -6.39 2.12 9.89
CA GLY A 170 -6.51 0.71 9.54
C GLY A 170 -7.48 0.46 8.37
N ILE A 171 -8.65 1.13 8.39
CA ILE A 171 -9.64 1.05 7.31
C ILE A 171 -9.07 1.61 5.99
N LEU A 172 -8.41 2.78 6.03
CA LEU A 172 -7.79 3.38 4.84
C LEU A 172 -6.72 2.47 4.22
N LEU A 173 -5.90 1.82 5.05
CA LEU A 173 -4.90 0.85 4.58
C LEU A 173 -5.58 -0.39 3.95
N TRP A 174 -6.64 -0.91 4.54
CA TRP A 174 -7.39 -2.04 3.98
C TRP A 174 -8.08 -1.70 2.67
N VAL A 175 -8.72 -0.53 2.59
CA VAL A 175 -9.30 -0.02 1.34
C VAL A 175 -8.23 0.11 0.27
N SER A 176 -7.06 0.64 0.61
CA SER A 176 -5.92 0.79 -0.31
C SER A 176 -5.39 -0.57 -0.76
N ALA A 177 -5.33 -1.57 0.14
CA ALA A 177 -4.97 -2.95 -0.21
C ALA A 177 -5.98 -3.54 -1.19
N ALA A 178 -7.27 -3.47 -0.88
CA ALA A 178 -8.34 -3.99 -1.72
C ALA A 178 -8.36 -3.37 -3.11
N LEU A 179 -8.24 -2.04 -3.20
CA LEU A 179 -8.16 -1.31 -4.48
C LEU A 179 -6.92 -1.73 -5.28
N THR A 180 -5.77 -1.85 -4.63
CA THR A 180 -4.52 -2.31 -5.28
C THR A 180 -4.69 -3.72 -5.86
N LEU A 181 -5.28 -4.63 -5.08
CA LEU A 181 -5.54 -6.01 -5.52
C LEU A 181 -6.56 -6.06 -6.67
N ALA A 182 -7.65 -5.31 -6.57
CA ALA A 182 -8.68 -5.26 -7.61
C ALA A 182 -8.14 -4.72 -8.94
N LEU A 183 -7.36 -3.63 -8.90
CA LEU A 183 -6.73 -3.07 -10.10
C LEU A 183 -5.66 -4.01 -10.69
N ALA A 184 -4.87 -4.66 -9.83
CA ALA A 184 -3.89 -5.64 -10.27
C ALA A 184 -4.56 -6.89 -10.88
N ALA A 185 -5.68 -7.35 -10.31
CA ALA A 185 -6.45 -8.47 -10.86
C ALA A 185 -7.05 -8.15 -12.23
N LYS A 186 -7.61 -6.95 -12.42
CA LYS A 186 -8.09 -6.50 -13.73
C LYS A 186 -7.00 -6.55 -14.79
N LEU A 187 -5.79 -6.07 -14.46
CA LEU A 187 -4.65 -6.10 -15.38
C LEU A 187 -4.18 -7.54 -15.68
N ALA A 188 -4.22 -8.43 -14.69
CA ALA A 188 -3.84 -9.83 -14.86
C ALA A 188 -4.82 -10.64 -15.72
N MET A 189 -6.09 -10.22 -15.76
CA MET A 189 -7.16 -10.87 -16.52
C MET A 189 -7.31 -10.34 -17.95
N GLN A 190 -6.67 -9.22 -18.31
CA GLN A 190 -6.69 -8.74 -19.69
C GLN A 190 -6.00 -9.77 -20.58
N PRO A 191 -6.67 -10.28 -21.64
CA PRO A 191 -6.04 -11.21 -22.57
C PRO A 191 -4.80 -10.51 -23.14
N ALA A 192 -3.68 -11.24 -23.20
CA ALA A 192 -2.51 -10.79 -23.96
C ALA A 192 -3.02 -10.53 -25.39
N ALA A 193 -3.25 -9.26 -25.72
CA ALA A 193 -3.71 -8.88 -27.04
C ALA A 193 -2.80 -9.58 -28.03
N ALA A 194 -3.43 -10.33 -28.94
CA ALA A 194 -2.80 -11.26 -29.86
C ALA A 194 -1.47 -10.70 -30.38
N GLN A 195 -0.40 -11.39 -30.08
CA GLN A 195 0.89 -11.09 -30.71
C GLN A 195 0.65 -11.17 -32.21
N PRO A 196 0.98 -10.14 -33.01
CA PRO A 196 1.13 -10.36 -34.41
C PRO A 196 2.27 -11.40 -34.57
N THR A 197 1.89 -12.62 -34.86
CA THR A 197 2.76 -13.67 -35.37
C THR A 197 3.18 -13.26 -36.79
N GLY A 198 4.08 -12.31 -36.88
CA GLY A 198 4.58 -11.77 -38.10
C GLY A 198 5.99 -11.32 -37.93
N GLN A 199 6.92 -12.29 -38.03
CA GLN A 199 8.26 -12.08 -38.58
C GLN A 199 9.12 -13.34 -38.42
N ASN A 200 8.64 -14.46 -39.00
CA ASN A 200 9.51 -15.53 -39.40
C ASN A 200 9.35 -15.75 -40.93
N SER A 201 9.68 -14.75 -41.74
CA SER A 201 9.79 -14.91 -43.17
C SER A 201 10.66 -13.82 -43.78
N LEU A 202 11.92 -13.75 -43.39
CA LEU A 202 12.98 -13.13 -44.19
C LEU A 202 14.32 -13.76 -43.80
N CYS A 203 14.47 -15.04 -44.08
CA CYS A 203 15.75 -15.70 -44.32
C CYS A 203 15.53 -16.63 -45.49
N ASN A 204 15.63 -16.08 -46.72
CA ASN A 204 16.05 -16.72 -47.93
C ASN A 204 16.90 -15.74 -48.70
#